data_278571b3ddb0e3301e958c0c9c650e9e
#
_entry.id   278571b3ddb0e3301e958c0c9c650e9e
#
_cell.length_a   1.000
_cell.length_b   1.000
_cell.length_c   1.000
_cell.angle_alpha   90.00
_cell.angle_beta   90.00
_cell.angle_gamma   90.00
#
_symmetry.space_group_name_H-M   'P 1'
#
loop_
_entity.id
_entity.type
_entity.pdbx_description
1 polymer ?
#
loop_
_entity_poly.entity_id
_entity_poly.type
_entity_poly.pdbx_seq_one_letter_code
_entity_poly.pdbx_strand_id
1 'polypeptide(L)'
;MRQATEDDIQRLIEMGRKFHAQSGLPFGFDDAAVGALLSALTGGGVIIMTDSGAIGGVMNPAYCDPSWRMAVELFWWAEKDGLALLRAFEEWAAERGASEVRMTSLASLPRADTILRRKGYAATEISYSKVI
;
A
#
# COMPACT_ATOMS: atom_id res chain seq x y z
N MET A 1 6.82 -0.04 15.28
CA MET A 1 5.95 0.41 14.16
C MET A 1 5.72 1.90 14.30
N ARG A 2 5.94 2.62 13.24
CA ARG A 2 5.84 4.08 13.23
C ARG A 2 5.57 4.61 11.82
N GLN A 3 5.19 5.88 11.72
CA GLN A 3 5.16 6.57 10.43
C GLN A 3 6.59 6.85 9.95
N ALA A 4 6.80 6.66 8.65
CA ALA A 4 8.07 6.94 8.00
C ALA A 4 8.22 8.43 7.71
N THR A 5 9.46 8.88 7.66
CA THR A 5 9.87 10.23 7.28
C THR A 5 10.82 10.19 6.08
N GLU A 6 11.26 11.35 5.60
CA GLU A 6 12.25 11.45 4.53
C GLU A 6 13.54 10.66 4.82
N ASP A 7 13.92 10.53 6.09
CA ASP A 7 15.12 9.80 6.49
C ASP A 7 15.02 8.28 6.24
N ASP A 8 13.82 7.77 6.04
CA ASP A 8 13.56 6.35 5.82
C ASP A 8 13.53 5.94 4.34
N ILE A 9 13.59 6.90 3.42
CA ILE A 9 13.36 6.67 1.98
C ILE A 9 14.31 5.62 1.41
N GLN A 10 15.60 5.67 1.71
CA GLN A 10 16.56 4.70 1.18
C GLN A 10 16.23 3.27 1.62
N ARG A 11 15.89 3.10 2.88
CA ARG A 11 15.48 1.78 3.40
C ARG A 11 14.19 1.28 2.76
N LEU A 12 13.22 2.17 2.56
CA LEU A 12 11.96 1.85 1.91
C LEU A 12 12.17 1.46 0.44
N ILE A 13 13.08 2.11 -0.27
CA ILE A 13 13.45 1.72 -1.64
C ILE A 13 13.98 0.28 -1.66
N GLU A 14 14.84 -0.08 -0.72
CA GLU A 14 15.37 -1.45 -0.62
C GLU A 14 14.27 -2.48 -0.35
N MET A 15 13.33 -2.19 0.54
CA MET A 15 12.16 -3.03 0.80
C MET A 15 11.31 -3.22 -0.45
N GLY A 16 11.03 -2.14 -1.16
CA GLY A 16 10.24 -2.15 -2.39
C GLY A 16 10.92 -2.94 -3.51
N ARG A 17 12.23 -2.80 -3.66
CA ARG A 17 13.01 -3.56 -4.64
C ARG A 17 12.92 -5.06 -4.36
N LYS A 18 13.05 -5.45 -3.11
CA LYS A 18 12.94 -6.84 -2.68
C LYS A 18 11.55 -7.42 -2.97
N PHE A 19 10.50 -6.66 -2.67
CA PHE A 19 9.13 -7.05 -2.99
C PHE A 19 8.93 -7.17 -4.51
N HIS A 20 9.40 -6.18 -5.28
CA HIS A 20 9.28 -6.18 -6.74
C HIS A 20 9.93 -7.40 -7.37
N ALA A 21 11.09 -7.83 -6.87
CA ALA A 21 11.79 -9.02 -7.37
C ALA A 21 10.94 -10.30 -7.26
N GLN A 22 9.98 -10.35 -6.33
CA GLN A 22 9.09 -11.49 -6.11
C GLN A 22 7.72 -11.32 -6.78
N SER A 23 7.41 -10.12 -7.28
CA SER A 23 6.06 -9.77 -7.73
C SER A 23 5.64 -10.38 -9.06
N GLY A 24 6.59 -10.71 -9.92
CA GLY A 24 6.31 -11.16 -11.29
C GLY A 24 5.80 -10.05 -12.22
N LEU A 25 5.86 -8.79 -11.80
CA LEU A 25 5.44 -7.65 -12.62
C LEU A 25 6.36 -7.50 -13.84
N PRO A 26 5.81 -7.16 -15.03
CA PRO A 26 6.59 -7.14 -16.27
C PRO A 26 7.46 -5.90 -16.46
N PHE A 27 7.36 -4.91 -15.59
CA PHE A 27 8.14 -3.67 -15.65
C PHE A 27 9.25 -3.67 -14.61
N GLY A 28 10.23 -2.78 -14.80
CA GLY A 28 11.39 -2.65 -13.93
C GLY A 28 11.08 -1.86 -12.65
N PHE A 29 12.12 -1.67 -11.85
CA PHE A 29 12.08 -0.90 -10.61
C PHE A 29 13.11 0.24 -10.72
N ASP A 30 12.63 1.47 -10.76
CA ASP A 30 13.45 2.68 -10.84
C ASP A 30 13.53 3.35 -9.47
N ASP A 31 14.72 3.37 -8.90
CA ASP A 31 14.95 3.90 -7.55
C ASP A 31 14.52 5.36 -7.41
N ALA A 32 14.83 6.19 -8.41
CA ALA A 32 14.50 7.60 -8.36
C ALA A 32 12.98 7.84 -8.42
N ALA A 33 12.27 7.10 -9.27
CA ALA A 33 10.82 7.19 -9.37
C ALA A 33 10.14 6.70 -8.09
N VAL A 34 10.59 5.59 -7.54
CA VAL A 34 10.07 5.06 -6.27
C VAL A 34 10.36 6.03 -5.13
N GLY A 35 11.58 6.57 -5.05
CA GLY A 35 11.95 7.57 -4.05
C GLY A 35 11.10 8.82 -4.11
N ALA A 36 10.77 9.31 -5.30
CA ALA A 36 9.87 10.46 -5.48
C ALA A 36 8.45 10.18 -4.99
N LEU A 37 7.91 9.00 -5.27
CA LEU A 37 6.60 8.58 -4.75
C LEU A 37 6.60 8.52 -3.23
N LEU A 38 7.59 7.86 -2.65
CA LEU A 38 7.71 7.72 -1.20
C LEU A 38 7.84 9.09 -0.50
N SER A 39 8.65 9.97 -1.05
CA SER A 39 8.78 11.35 -0.54
C SER A 39 7.44 12.10 -0.60
N ALA A 40 6.70 11.99 -1.70
CA ALA A 40 5.37 12.60 -1.82
C ALA A 40 4.40 12.05 -0.76
N LEU A 41 4.45 10.76 -0.45
CA LEU A 41 3.59 10.14 0.55
C LEU A 41 3.90 10.59 1.99
N THR A 42 5.13 10.94 2.31
CA THR A 42 5.46 11.46 3.65
C THR A 42 4.77 12.79 3.96
N GLY A 43 4.43 13.56 2.93
CA GLY A 43 3.73 14.85 3.07
C GLY A 43 2.25 14.82 2.70
N GLY A 44 1.85 13.97 1.75
CA GLY A 44 0.49 13.96 1.18
C GLY A 44 -0.32 12.71 1.44
N GLY A 45 0.24 11.73 2.15
CA GLY A 45 -0.43 10.49 2.49
C GLY A 45 0.11 9.94 3.79
N VAL A 46 0.35 8.64 3.83
CA VAL A 46 0.99 7.96 4.96
C VAL A 46 1.89 6.84 4.48
N ILE A 47 2.99 6.65 5.17
CA ILE A 47 3.76 5.41 5.13
C ILE A 47 3.95 4.95 6.57
N ILE A 48 3.53 3.74 6.88
CA ILE A 48 3.73 3.10 8.17
C ILE A 48 4.72 1.97 7.97
N MET A 49 5.73 1.90 8.82
CA MET A 49 6.80 0.91 8.66
C MET A 49 7.16 0.19 9.96
N THR A 50 7.68 -1.00 9.77
CA THR A 50 8.38 -1.79 10.78
C THR A 50 9.81 -2.04 10.30
N ASP A 51 10.58 -2.84 11.01
CA ASP A 51 11.92 -3.26 10.56
C ASP A 51 11.87 -4.17 9.31
N SER A 52 10.75 -4.84 9.07
CA SER A 52 10.61 -5.87 8.03
C SER A 52 9.57 -5.56 6.96
N GLY A 53 8.91 -4.42 7.02
CA GLY A 53 7.88 -4.10 6.04
C GLY A 53 7.35 -2.68 6.14
N ALA A 54 6.50 -2.33 5.18
CA ALA A 54 5.84 -1.03 5.13
C ALA A 54 4.51 -1.13 4.38
N ILE A 55 3.61 -0.25 4.72
CA ILE A 55 2.36 0.00 4.00
C ILE A 55 2.23 1.50 3.74
N GLY A 56 1.83 1.86 2.54
CA GLY A 56 1.63 3.26 2.18
C GLY A 56 0.37 3.48 1.40
N GLY A 57 -0.23 4.65 1.60
CA GLY A 57 -1.46 5.01 0.91
C GLY A 57 -1.85 6.47 1.07
N VAL A 58 -2.96 6.80 0.47
CA VAL A 58 -3.51 8.16 0.42
C VAL A 58 -5.01 8.16 0.71
N MET A 59 -5.52 9.32 1.12
CA MET A 59 -6.96 9.57 1.10
C MET A 59 -7.35 10.07 -0.31
N ASN A 60 -8.41 9.48 -0.85
CA ASN A 60 -8.89 9.82 -2.19
C ASN A 60 -10.42 9.83 -2.19
N PRO A 61 -11.09 10.93 -2.63
CA PRO A 61 -12.54 10.93 -2.75
C PRO A 61 -12.98 10.03 -3.92
N ALA A 62 -14.15 9.40 -3.79
CA ALA A 62 -14.75 8.73 -4.94
C ALA A 62 -15.03 9.74 -6.04
N TYR A 63 -14.73 9.40 -7.30
CA TYR A 63 -14.81 10.36 -8.41
C TYR A 63 -16.22 10.90 -8.66
N CYS A 64 -17.25 10.13 -8.35
CA CYS A 64 -18.65 10.52 -8.54
C CYS A 64 -19.37 10.96 -7.25
N ASP A 65 -18.73 10.79 -6.09
CA ASP A 65 -19.25 11.22 -4.79
C ASP A 65 -18.10 11.67 -3.89
N PRO A 66 -17.77 12.97 -3.89
CA PRO A 66 -16.66 13.49 -3.08
C PRO A 66 -16.82 13.33 -1.57
N SER A 67 -18.06 13.12 -1.09
CA SER A 67 -18.32 12.87 0.33
C SER A 67 -17.90 11.46 0.75
N TRP A 68 -17.80 10.53 -0.18
CA TRP A 68 -17.29 9.18 0.04
C TRP A 68 -15.77 9.20 -0.05
N ARG A 69 -15.10 9.04 1.08
CA ARG A 69 -13.64 9.14 1.17
C ARG A 69 -13.00 7.77 1.32
N MET A 70 -12.08 7.46 0.43
CA MET A 70 -11.39 6.19 0.41
C MET A 70 -9.96 6.35 0.92
N ALA A 71 -9.56 5.51 1.84
CA ALA A 71 -8.14 5.27 2.12
C ALA A 71 -7.65 4.21 1.15
N VAL A 72 -6.79 4.59 0.21
CA VAL A 72 -6.33 3.72 -0.87
C VAL A 72 -4.89 3.32 -0.62
N GLU A 73 -4.65 2.03 -0.46
CA GLU A 73 -3.31 1.49 -0.37
C GLU A 73 -2.62 1.58 -1.73
N LEU A 74 -1.36 2.01 -1.73
CA LEU A 74 -0.51 2.07 -2.93
C LEU A 74 0.55 0.97 -2.92
N PHE A 75 0.98 0.55 -1.74
CA PHE A 75 1.87 -0.59 -1.58
C PHE A 75 1.73 -1.19 -0.17
N TRP A 76 1.97 -2.48 -0.09
CA TRP A 76 1.99 -3.24 1.15
C TRP A 76 3.08 -4.29 1.05
N TRP A 77 4.26 -3.96 1.57
CA TRP A 77 5.46 -4.77 1.51
C TRP A 77 5.73 -5.33 2.91
N ALA A 78 5.53 -6.63 3.10
CA ALA A 78 5.75 -7.22 4.42
C ALA A 78 6.27 -8.66 4.29
N GLU A 79 7.40 -8.92 4.94
CA GLU A 79 7.89 -10.28 5.19
C GLU A 79 7.22 -10.87 6.43
N LYS A 80 7.10 -10.02 7.46
CA LYS A 80 6.44 -10.27 8.72
C LYS A 80 5.49 -9.11 8.99
N ASP A 81 4.76 -9.14 10.06
CA ASP A 81 3.95 -8.01 10.53
C ASP A 81 2.92 -7.45 9.53
N GLY A 82 2.65 -8.16 8.43
CA GLY A 82 1.72 -7.68 7.41
C GLY A 82 0.34 -7.34 7.98
N LEU A 83 -0.16 -8.17 8.89
CA LEU A 83 -1.44 -7.92 9.55
C LEU A 83 -1.39 -6.72 10.49
N ALA A 84 -0.29 -6.52 11.21
CA ALA A 84 -0.12 -5.36 12.09
C ALA A 84 -0.06 -4.06 11.28
N LEU A 85 0.62 -4.07 10.14
CA LEU A 85 0.67 -2.94 9.21
C LEU A 85 -0.72 -2.62 8.64
N LEU A 86 -1.49 -3.63 8.26
CA LEU A 86 -2.86 -3.46 7.78
C LEU A 86 -3.72 -2.79 8.85
N ARG A 87 -3.67 -3.26 10.08
CA ARG A 87 -4.44 -2.67 11.20
C ARG A 87 -4.05 -1.21 11.43
N ALA A 88 -2.77 -0.90 11.41
CA ALA A 88 -2.30 0.47 11.58
C ALA A 88 -2.79 1.38 10.43
N PHE A 89 -2.85 0.88 9.21
CA PHE A 89 -3.40 1.60 8.07
C PHE A 89 -4.91 1.82 8.22
N GLU A 90 -5.66 0.82 8.68
CA GLU A 90 -7.09 0.95 8.98
C GLU A 90 -7.36 2.00 10.08
N GLU A 91 -6.53 2.02 11.14
CA GLU A 91 -6.62 3.03 12.21
C GLU A 91 -6.36 4.43 11.67
N TRP A 92 -5.30 4.61 10.88
CA TRP A 92 -5.02 5.88 10.22
C TRP A 92 -6.18 6.32 9.34
N ALA A 93 -6.76 5.42 8.56
CA ALA A 93 -7.91 5.69 7.71
C ALA A 93 -9.12 6.16 8.53
N ALA A 94 -9.42 5.46 9.62
CA ALA A 94 -10.53 5.83 10.52
C ALA A 94 -10.33 7.22 11.14
N GLU A 95 -9.13 7.53 11.60
CA GLU A 95 -8.77 8.85 12.16
C GLU A 95 -8.93 9.98 11.13
N ARG A 96 -8.73 9.68 9.85
CA ARG A 96 -8.88 10.61 8.72
C ARG A 96 -10.32 10.69 8.20
N GLY A 97 -11.26 9.98 8.81
CA GLY A 97 -12.66 9.99 8.41
C GLY A 97 -12.94 9.22 7.12
N ALA A 98 -12.19 8.16 6.84
CA ALA A 98 -12.46 7.33 5.68
C ALA A 98 -13.81 6.64 5.78
N SER A 99 -14.53 6.60 4.66
CA SER A 99 -15.74 5.81 4.48
C SER A 99 -15.42 4.36 4.14
N GLU A 100 -14.26 4.14 3.54
CA GLU A 100 -13.84 2.85 3.00
C GLU A 100 -12.31 2.76 2.99
N VAL A 101 -11.79 1.55 3.20
CA VAL A 101 -10.38 1.21 2.96
C VAL A 101 -10.31 0.33 1.72
N ARG A 102 -9.47 0.70 0.77
CA ARG A 102 -9.21 -0.08 -0.44
C ARG A 102 -7.80 -0.65 -0.43
N MET A 103 -7.74 -1.96 -0.56
CA MET A 103 -6.50 -2.73 -0.63
C MET A 103 -6.40 -3.44 -1.96
N THR A 104 -5.18 -3.72 -2.40
CA THR A 104 -4.93 -4.54 -3.58
C THR A 104 -4.20 -5.82 -3.21
N SER A 105 -4.38 -6.84 -4.02
CA SER A 105 -3.66 -8.10 -3.93
C SER A 105 -3.18 -8.48 -5.32
N LEU A 106 -1.88 -8.75 -5.46
CA LEU A 106 -1.35 -9.27 -6.72
C LEU A 106 -1.84 -10.70 -6.95
N ALA A 107 -2.35 -10.99 -8.14
CA ALA A 107 -2.83 -12.32 -8.50
C ALA A 107 -1.73 -13.39 -8.37
N SER A 108 -0.46 -13.00 -8.59
CA SER A 108 0.71 -13.87 -8.44
C SER A 108 1.11 -14.16 -6.99
N LEU A 109 0.60 -13.38 -6.03
CA LEU A 109 0.91 -13.49 -4.60
C LEU A 109 -0.39 -13.58 -3.78
N PRO A 110 -1.06 -14.74 -3.76
CA PRO A 110 -2.42 -14.88 -3.22
C PRO A 110 -2.52 -14.77 -1.70
N ARG A 111 -1.40 -14.70 -0.99
CA ARG A 111 -1.41 -14.59 0.47
C ARG A 111 -2.14 -13.34 0.97
N ALA A 112 -1.96 -12.22 0.30
CA ALA A 112 -2.64 -10.97 0.64
C ALA A 112 -4.16 -11.11 0.49
N ASP A 113 -4.64 -11.73 -0.60
CA ASP A 113 -6.06 -12.01 -0.80
C ASP A 113 -6.65 -12.83 0.36
N THR A 114 -5.95 -13.87 0.79
CA THR A 114 -6.40 -14.71 1.90
C THR A 114 -6.53 -13.90 3.20
N ILE A 115 -5.56 -13.06 3.52
CA ILE A 115 -5.57 -12.21 4.72
C ILE A 115 -6.73 -11.21 4.63
N LEU A 116 -6.88 -10.53 3.51
CA LEU A 116 -7.92 -9.52 3.31
C LEU A 116 -9.32 -10.11 3.48
N ARG A 117 -9.60 -11.26 2.88
CA ARG A 117 -10.90 -11.95 3.02
C ARG A 117 -11.19 -12.31 4.46
N ARG A 118 -10.21 -12.81 5.20
CA ARG A 118 -10.35 -13.12 6.63
C ARG A 118 -10.63 -11.87 7.48
N LYS A 119 -10.19 -10.71 7.01
CA LYS A 119 -10.40 -9.42 7.68
C LYS A 119 -11.70 -8.73 7.27
N GLY A 120 -12.54 -9.38 6.49
CA GLY A 120 -13.83 -8.84 6.07
C GLY A 120 -13.81 -8.02 4.80
N TYR A 121 -12.71 -7.98 4.07
CA TYR A 121 -12.63 -7.34 2.75
C TYR A 121 -13.32 -8.20 1.70
N ALA A 122 -14.02 -7.55 0.79
CA ALA A 122 -14.63 -8.19 -0.39
C ALA A 122 -14.01 -7.61 -1.66
N ALA A 123 -13.85 -8.44 -2.69
CA ALA A 123 -13.37 -7.98 -3.98
C ALA A 123 -14.41 -7.07 -4.63
N THR A 124 -14.05 -5.83 -4.95
CA THR A 124 -14.93 -4.84 -5.58
C THR A 124 -14.56 -4.52 -7.01
N GLU A 125 -13.28 -4.69 -7.36
CA GLU A 125 -12.76 -4.53 -8.71
C GLU A 125 -11.79 -5.66 -9.02
N ILE A 126 -11.67 -5.99 -10.30
CA ILE A 126 -10.62 -6.87 -10.81
C ILE A 126 -9.92 -6.11 -11.93
N SER A 127 -8.62 -5.89 -11.76
CA SER A 127 -7.80 -5.21 -12.76
C SER A 127 -7.23 -6.23 -13.75
N TYR A 128 -7.41 -5.96 -15.03
CA TYR A 128 -6.88 -6.79 -16.12
C TYR A 128 -5.79 -6.04 -16.85
N SER A 129 -4.72 -6.74 -17.22
CA SER A 129 -3.64 -6.15 -17.98
C SER A 129 -3.27 -6.98 -19.19
N LYS A 130 -2.77 -6.33 -20.23
CA LYS A 130 -2.23 -6.96 -21.43
C LYS A 130 -1.00 -6.18 -21.86
N VAL A 131 0.15 -6.87 -21.90
CA VAL A 131 1.38 -6.28 -22.43
C VAL A 131 1.26 -6.19 -23.94
N ILE A 132 1.63 -5.05 -24.50
CA ILE A 132 1.55 -4.77 -25.94
C ILE A 132 2.92 -4.89 -26.58
#